data_5b827fbafbe94e29b691a975ae64b50d
#
_entry.id   5b827fbafbe94e29b691a975ae64b50d
#
_cell.length_a   1.000
_cell.length_b   1.000
_cell.length_c   1.000
_cell.angle_alpha   90.00
_cell.angle_beta   90.00
_cell.angle_gamma   90.00
#
_symmetry.space_group_name_H-M   'P 1'
#
loop_
_entity.id
_entity.type
_entity.pdbx_description
1 polymer ?
#
loop_
_entity_poly.entity_id
_entity_poly.type
_entity_poly.pdbx_seq_one_letter_code
_entity_poly.pdbx_strand_id
1 'polypeptide(L)'
;MIRTLALLTGLAILAACNTGPQDRTPDSLGEFKLGHNVVVADKMRQGPISRDATAEEWETTIKSAVQQRFGAFDGDQLYHFGISVEGYMLAPEGFIYNPRSMLILNVTVWDDALGKKLNDEVHQITVVEDSTVTTFFKGSGRERTKQEQMDGLTANALDQLGDWLQERHLEDGWFDRDPGTVIDEAAAGPAGAVPAE
;
A
#
# COMPACT_ATOMS: atom_id res chain seq x y z
N MET A 1 25.26 32.16 56.55
CA MET A 1 25.07 30.73 56.18
C MET A 1 23.81 30.63 55.40
N ILE A 2 23.92 30.73 54.07
CA ILE A 2 22.78 30.69 53.15
C ILE A 2 22.97 29.45 52.27
N ARG A 3 22.07 28.50 52.47
CA ARG A 3 22.04 27.25 51.64
C ARG A 3 21.17 27.56 50.44
N THR A 4 21.81 27.72 49.30
CA THR A 4 21.14 27.78 47.98
C THR A 4 20.72 26.38 47.54
N LEU A 5 19.41 26.15 47.50
CA LEU A 5 18.80 24.95 47.00
C LEU A 5 18.62 25.13 45.48
N ALA A 6 19.42 24.42 44.67
CA ALA A 6 19.28 24.42 43.23
C ALA A 6 18.10 23.48 42.84
N LEU A 7 17.02 24.07 42.33
CA LEU A 7 15.94 23.34 41.67
C LEU A 7 16.41 22.95 40.26
N LEU A 8 16.71 21.68 40.10
CA LEU A 8 16.85 21.07 38.75
C LEU A 8 15.45 20.83 38.20
N THR A 9 15.01 21.72 37.32
CA THR A 9 13.80 21.55 36.55
C THR A 9 14.11 20.57 35.42
N GLY A 10 13.71 19.31 35.59
CA GLY A 10 13.76 18.30 34.55
C GLY A 10 12.77 18.64 33.44
N LEU A 11 13.27 19.06 32.30
CA LEU A 11 12.50 19.26 31.07
C LEU A 11 12.14 17.86 30.50
N ALA A 12 10.96 17.37 30.85
CA ALA A 12 10.40 16.19 30.23
C ALA A 12 10.04 16.54 28.77
N ILE A 13 10.86 16.10 27.84
CA ILE A 13 10.55 16.12 26.42
C ILE A 13 9.47 15.07 26.21
N LEU A 14 8.22 15.50 26.15
CA LEU A 14 7.12 14.73 25.62
C LEU A 14 7.40 14.56 24.11
N ALA A 15 7.97 13.42 23.75
CA ALA A 15 7.94 12.95 22.38
C ALA A 15 6.45 12.74 22.03
N ALA A 16 5.84 13.73 21.39
CA ALA A 16 4.55 13.58 20.77
C ALA A 16 4.70 12.50 19.70
N CYS A 17 4.23 11.30 20.00
CA CYS A 17 3.98 10.30 18.97
C CYS A 17 3.04 10.95 17.96
N ASN A 18 3.59 11.30 16.82
CA ASN A 18 2.82 11.78 15.68
C ASN A 18 2.03 10.58 15.16
N THR A 19 0.80 10.39 15.65
CA THR A 19 -0.15 9.42 15.14
C THR A 19 -0.81 9.97 13.88
N GLY A 20 0.01 10.29 12.87
CA GLY A 20 -0.44 10.34 11.48
C GLY A 20 -0.85 8.92 11.00
N PRO A 21 -1.45 8.77 9.83
CA PRO A 21 -1.67 7.45 9.25
C PRO A 21 -0.36 6.68 9.35
N GLN A 22 -0.34 5.62 10.16
CA GLN A 22 0.87 4.81 10.30
C GLN A 22 1.06 4.12 8.97
N ASP A 23 2.18 4.36 8.34
CA ASP A 23 2.61 3.57 7.19
C ASP A 23 2.82 2.13 7.70
N ARG A 24 1.87 1.25 7.37
CA ARG A 24 1.89 -0.16 7.72
C ARG A 24 2.54 -0.99 6.62
N THR A 25 3.51 -0.40 5.93
CA THR A 25 4.32 -1.18 4.99
C THR A 25 5.02 -2.28 5.79
N PRO A 26 4.90 -3.56 5.40
CA PRO A 26 5.63 -4.64 6.04
C PRO A 26 7.12 -4.35 6.06
N ASP A 27 7.78 -4.67 7.18
CA ASP A 27 9.24 -4.48 7.31
C ASP A 27 10.01 -5.35 6.31
N SER A 28 9.44 -6.51 5.93
CA SER A 28 9.99 -7.43 4.95
C SER A 28 8.89 -8.27 4.32
N LEU A 29 9.01 -8.52 3.03
CA LEU A 29 8.22 -9.48 2.28
C LEU A 29 9.13 -10.54 1.62
N GLY A 30 10.14 -11.01 2.35
CA GLY A 30 11.07 -12.02 1.82
C GLY A 30 11.77 -11.53 0.55
N GLU A 31 11.71 -12.33 -0.52
CA GLU A 31 12.37 -12.04 -1.81
C GLU A 31 11.49 -11.18 -2.76
N PHE A 32 10.47 -10.52 -2.22
CA PHE A 32 9.57 -9.69 -3.02
C PHE A 32 10.29 -8.49 -3.64
N LYS A 33 10.08 -8.32 -4.93
CA LYS A 33 10.43 -7.12 -5.70
C LYS A 33 9.27 -6.74 -6.60
N LEU A 34 8.83 -5.50 -6.51
CA LEU A 34 7.73 -5.02 -7.36
C LEU A 34 8.15 -4.98 -8.83
N GLY A 35 7.48 -5.78 -9.66
CA GLY A 35 7.58 -5.74 -11.11
C GLY A 35 6.54 -4.80 -11.73
N HIS A 36 5.63 -5.35 -12.52
CA HIS A 36 4.54 -4.56 -13.09
C HIS A 36 3.47 -4.24 -12.06
N ASN A 37 3.01 -3.01 -12.10
CA ASN A 37 1.92 -2.50 -11.30
C ASN A 37 0.85 -1.96 -12.25
N VAL A 38 -0.17 -2.78 -12.51
CA VAL A 38 -1.26 -2.49 -13.44
C VAL A 38 -2.52 -2.16 -12.65
N VAL A 39 -3.05 -0.96 -12.86
CA VAL A 39 -4.31 -0.52 -12.26
C VAL A 39 -5.30 -0.24 -13.37
N VAL A 40 -6.54 -0.72 -13.24
CA VAL A 40 -7.63 -0.51 -14.18
C VAL A 40 -8.88 -0.03 -13.44
N ALA A 41 -9.57 0.97 -13.98
CA ALA A 41 -10.75 1.59 -13.38
C ALA A 41 -11.89 1.83 -14.39
N ASP A 42 -11.78 1.31 -15.62
CA ASP A 42 -12.72 1.52 -16.72
C ASP A 42 -14.15 1.02 -16.42
N LYS A 43 -14.30 0.05 -15.52
CA LYS A 43 -15.58 -0.56 -15.13
C LYS A 43 -16.05 -0.18 -13.73
N MET A 44 -15.35 0.76 -13.08
CA MET A 44 -15.68 1.17 -11.72
C MET A 44 -17.11 1.74 -11.63
N ARG A 45 -17.74 1.54 -10.48
CA ARG A 45 -19.06 2.09 -10.17
C ARG A 45 -18.95 3.23 -9.20
N GLN A 46 -19.53 4.37 -9.57
CA GLN A 46 -19.65 5.51 -8.68
C GLN A 46 -20.86 5.33 -7.77
N GLY A 47 -20.70 5.60 -6.48
CA GLY A 47 -21.80 5.62 -5.51
C GLY A 47 -22.80 6.73 -5.80
N PRO A 48 -24.07 6.60 -5.31
CA PRO A 48 -25.18 7.47 -5.70
C PRO A 48 -25.01 8.94 -5.26
N ILE A 49 -24.25 9.19 -4.21
CA ILE A 49 -23.97 10.53 -3.68
C ILE A 49 -22.44 10.65 -3.57
N SER A 50 -21.79 10.98 -4.67
CA SER A 50 -20.35 11.03 -4.75
C SER A 50 -19.89 12.22 -5.59
N ARG A 51 -18.73 12.81 -5.25
CA ARG A 51 -17.97 13.63 -6.20
C ARG A 51 -17.53 12.76 -7.37
N ASP A 52 -17.41 13.37 -8.53
CA ASP A 52 -16.93 12.71 -9.72
C ASP A 52 -15.41 12.52 -9.66
N ALA A 53 -14.97 11.32 -10.03
CA ALA A 53 -13.57 11.00 -10.29
C ALA A 53 -13.48 10.13 -11.53
N THR A 54 -12.50 10.41 -12.38
CA THR A 54 -12.27 9.67 -13.62
C THR A 54 -11.49 8.39 -13.38
N ALA A 55 -11.54 7.45 -14.31
CA ALA A 55 -10.72 6.25 -14.29
C ALA A 55 -9.22 6.61 -14.20
N GLU A 56 -8.78 7.57 -15.03
CA GLU A 56 -7.39 8.02 -15.06
C GLU A 56 -6.91 8.60 -13.71
N GLU A 57 -7.77 9.36 -13.01
CA GLU A 57 -7.45 9.89 -11.68
C GLU A 57 -7.21 8.75 -10.68
N TRP A 58 -8.09 7.73 -10.65
CA TRP A 58 -7.93 6.58 -9.78
C TRP A 58 -6.72 5.73 -10.15
N GLU A 59 -6.53 5.42 -11.42
CA GLU A 59 -5.39 4.64 -11.91
C GLU A 59 -4.06 5.31 -11.55
N THR A 60 -3.97 6.62 -11.77
CA THR A 60 -2.76 7.40 -11.45
C THR A 60 -2.49 7.43 -9.94
N THR A 61 -3.53 7.72 -9.14
CA THR A 61 -3.41 7.81 -7.68
C THR A 61 -2.96 6.48 -7.10
N ILE A 62 -3.65 5.38 -7.43
CA ILE A 62 -3.36 4.06 -6.88
C ILE A 62 -2.00 3.56 -7.38
N LYS A 63 -1.72 3.68 -8.68
CA LYS A 63 -0.45 3.24 -9.27
C LYS A 63 0.75 3.94 -8.63
N SER A 64 0.65 5.25 -8.43
CA SER A 64 1.72 6.04 -7.80
C SER A 64 1.93 5.62 -6.33
N ALA A 65 0.85 5.43 -5.58
CA ALA A 65 0.92 5.03 -4.18
C ALA A 65 1.48 3.60 -4.02
N VAL A 66 1.08 2.66 -4.88
CA VAL A 66 1.65 1.29 -4.91
C VAL A 66 3.15 1.35 -5.20
N GLN A 67 3.58 2.13 -6.20
CA GLN A 67 4.99 2.29 -6.52
C GLN A 67 5.78 2.90 -5.37
N GLN A 68 5.22 3.90 -4.69
CA GLN A 68 5.87 4.53 -3.55
C GLN A 68 6.04 3.55 -2.38
N ARG A 69 5.02 2.73 -2.10
CA ARG A 69 4.99 1.83 -0.95
C ARG A 69 5.77 0.54 -1.18
N PHE A 70 5.52 -0.13 -2.30
CA PHE A 70 6.07 -1.46 -2.59
C PHE A 70 7.29 -1.44 -3.51
N GLY A 71 7.57 -0.33 -4.16
CA GLY A 71 8.73 -0.21 -5.04
C GLY A 71 10.07 -0.09 -4.32
N ALA A 72 10.06 0.03 -2.99
CA ALA A 72 11.27 0.06 -2.16
C ALA A 72 11.79 -1.33 -1.78
N PHE A 73 10.97 -2.38 -1.96
CA PHE A 73 11.42 -3.74 -1.72
C PHE A 73 12.39 -4.18 -2.83
N ASP A 74 13.52 -4.73 -2.43
CA ASP A 74 14.67 -5.05 -3.29
C ASP A 74 15.02 -6.55 -3.32
N GLY A 75 14.04 -7.41 -3.03
CA GLY A 75 14.20 -8.86 -3.16
C GLY A 75 14.60 -9.31 -4.57
N ASP A 76 14.93 -10.56 -4.73
CA ASP A 76 15.48 -11.10 -5.98
C ASP A 76 14.40 -11.60 -6.96
N GLN A 77 13.12 -11.72 -6.51
CA GLN A 77 12.02 -12.24 -7.33
C GLN A 77 11.02 -11.16 -7.69
N LEU A 78 10.62 -11.10 -8.97
CA LEU A 78 9.63 -10.16 -9.47
C LEU A 78 8.21 -10.66 -9.24
N TYR A 79 7.40 -9.80 -8.63
CA TYR A 79 5.96 -9.99 -8.47
C TYR A 79 5.20 -8.83 -9.09
N HIS A 80 4.04 -9.14 -9.67
CA HIS A 80 3.23 -8.13 -10.36
C HIS A 80 1.89 -7.98 -9.68
N PHE A 81 1.43 -6.75 -9.58
CA PHE A 81 0.10 -6.45 -9.07
C PHE A 81 -0.85 -6.11 -10.22
N GLY A 82 -1.99 -6.79 -10.25
CA GLY A 82 -3.17 -6.40 -11.01
C GLY A 82 -4.24 -5.89 -10.07
N ILE A 83 -4.57 -4.62 -10.14
CA ILE A 83 -5.55 -3.96 -9.27
C ILE A 83 -6.69 -3.43 -10.12
N SER A 84 -7.93 -3.81 -9.79
CA SER A 84 -9.13 -3.29 -10.42
C SER A 84 -9.92 -2.45 -9.42
N VAL A 85 -10.31 -1.26 -9.82
CA VAL A 85 -11.22 -0.41 -9.05
C VAL A 85 -12.66 -0.86 -9.38
N GLU A 86 -13.33 -1.44 -8.41
CA GLU A 86 -14.72 -1.93 -8.57
C GLU A 86 -15.74 -0.86 -8.30
N GLY A 87 -15.47 -0.01 -7.30
CA GLY A 87 -16.38 1.06 -6.95
C GLY A 87 -15.79 2.07 -6.00
N TYR A 88 -16.36 3.25 -6.02
CA TYR A 88 -15.96 4.33 -5.11
C TYR A 88 -17.13 5.22 -4.73
N MET A 89 -16.98 5.91 -3.62
CA MET A 89 -17.82 7.02 -3.20
C MET A 89 -16.91 8.07 -2.53
N LEU A 90 -16.93 9.28 -3.03
CA LEU A 90 -16.23 10.43 -2.45
C LEU A 90 -17.24 11.39 -1.88
N ALA A 91 -17.15 11.67 -0.59
CA ALA A 91 -18.10 12.51 0.12
C ALA A 91 -18.21 13.91 -0.52
N PRO A 92 -19.41 14.38 -0.91
CA PRO A 92 -19.58 15.68 -1.53
C PRO A 92 -19.47 16.81 -0.51
N GLU A 93 -19.17 18.00 -1.01
CA GLU A 93 -19.15 19.21 -0.19
C GLU A 93 -20.54 19.62 0.27
N GLY A 94 -20.64 20.16 1.49
CA GLY A 94 -21.85 20.85 1.94
C GLY A 94 -23.04 19.97 2.28
N PHE A 95 -22.90 18.64 2.32
CA PHE A 95 -24.02 17.75 2.65
C PHE A 95 -24.35 17.82 4.15
N ILE A 96 -25.64 17.86 4.48
CA ILE A 96 -26.15 17.89 5.86
C ILE A 96 -25.94 16.53 6.55
N TYR A 97 -26.16 15.46 5.79
CA TYR A 97 -25.88 14.09 6.21
C TYR A 97 -24.42 13.76 5.83
N ASN A 98 -23.68 13.26 6.76
CA ASN A 98 -22.25 13.01 6.62
C ASN A 98 -21.97 11.69 5.83
N PRO A 99 -22.05 11.68 4.48
CA PRO A 99 -21.70 10.50 3.73
C PRO A 99 -20.21 10.22 3.90
N ARG A 100 -19.84 8.95 4.03
CA ARG A 100 -18.45 8.53 4.11
C ARG A 100 -17.91 8.22 2.73
N SER A 101 -16.67 8.56 2.51
CA SER A 101 -15.95 8.10 1.32
C SER A 101 -15.63 6.61 1.43
N MET A 102 -15.65 5.91 0.30
CA MET A 102 -15.43 4.46 0.22
C MET A 102 -14.67 4.11 -1.06
N LEU A 103 -13.87 3.07 -1.01
CA LEU A 103 -13.17 2.50 -2.15
C LEU A 103 -13.20 0.97 -2.08
N ILE A 104 -13.48 0.32 -3.20
CA ILE A 104 -13.46 -1.13 -3.36
C ILE A 104 -12.47 -1.48 -4.45
N LEU A 105 -11.47 -2.29 -4.09
CA LEU A 105 -10.45 -2.79 -4.99
C LEU A 105 -10.49 -4.31 -5.03
N ASN A 106 -10.19 -4.86 -6.20
CA ASN A 106 -9.86 -6.27 -6.38
C ASN A 106 -8.38 -6.39 -6.73
N VAL A 107 -7.66 -7.26 -6.03
CA VAL A 107 -6.22 -7.43 -6.17
C VAL A 107 -5.87 -8.85 -6.59
N THR A 108 -4.97 -8.96 -7.55
CA THR A 108 -4.34 -10.19 -7.99
C THR A 108 -2.82 -10.03 -7.92
N VAL A 109 -2.14 -11.00 -7.33
CA VAL A 109 -0.67 -11.07 -7.28
C VAL A 109 -0.21 -12.16 -8.24
N TRP A 110 0.73 -11.82 -9.09
CA TRP A 110 1.33 -12.72 -10.07
C TRP A 110 2.82 -12.92 -9.76
N ASP A 111 3.26 -14.14 -9.75
CA ASP A 111 4.67 -14.50 -9.64
C ASP A 111 5.26 -14.63 -11.05
N ASP A 112 6.29 -13.84 -11.36
CA ASP A 112 6.92 -13.82 -12.68
C ASP A 112 7.69 -15.12 -12.94
N ALA A 113 8.42 -15.61 -11.96
CA ALA A 113 9.24 -16.81 -12.11
C ALA A 113 8.39 -18.07 -12.30
N LEU A 114 7.29 -18.19 -11.54
CA LEU A 114 6.36 -19.30 -11.67
C LEU A 114 5.38 -19.14 -12.85
N GLY A 115 5.29 -17.94 -13.43
CA GLY A 115 4.37 -17.64 -14.53
C GLY A 115 2.90 -17.84 -14.17
N LYS A 116 2.52 -17.63 -12.90
CA LYS A 116 1.15 -17.88 -12.40
C LYS A 116 0.70 -16.87 -11.36
N LYS A 117 -0.62 -16.83 -11.13
CA LYS A 117 -1.19 -16.12 -10.00
C LYS A 117 -0.87 -16.85 -8.71
N LEU A 118 -0.61 -16.08 -7.63
CA LEU A 118 -0.46 -16.61 -6.28
C LEU A 118 -1.83 -16.79 -5.59
N ASN A 119 -2.77 -15.89 -5.86
CA ASN A 119 -4.12 -16.01 -5.32
C ASN A 119 -5.09 -16.56 -6.40
N ASP A 120 -5.66 -17.73 -6.15
CA ASP A 120 -6.66 -18.34 -7.04
C ASP A 120 -7.93 -17.50 -7.11
N GLU A 121 -8.39 -17.03 -5.95
CA GLU A 121 -9.52 -16.10 -5.83
C GLU A 121 -9.00 -14.66 -5.72
N VAL A 122 -9.72 -13.75 -6.34
CA VAL A 122 -9.39 -12.32 -6.28
C VAL A 122 -9.55 -11.81 -4.86
N HIS A 123 -8.53 -11.15 -4.32
CA HIS A 123 -8.60 -10.54 -3.00
C HIS A 123 -9.29 -9.19 -3.08
N GLN A 124 -10.47 -9.06 -2.42
CA GLN A 124 -11.21 -7.81 -2.37
C GLN A 124 -10.85 -7.01 -1.13
N ILE A 125 -10.45 -5.77 -1.35
CA ILE A 125 -10.20 -4.77 -0.31
C ILE A 125 -11.34 -3.76 -0.33
N THR A 126 -11.97 -3.53 0.82
CA THR A 126 -12.99 -2.50 0.97
C THR A 126 -12.58 -1.56 2.09
N VAL A 127 -12.38 -0.31 1.75
CA VAL A 127 -12.07 0.75 2.71
C VAL A 127 -13.20 1.76 2.79
N VAL A 128 -13.46 2.19 4.01
CA VAL A 128 -14.39 3.28 4.31
C VAL A 128 -13.60 4.32 5.10
N GLU A 129 -13.77 5.57 4.76
CA GLU A 129 -13.08 6.66 5.44
C GLU A 129 -13.33 6.64 6.95
N ASP A 130 -12.26 6.72 7.74
CA ASP A 130 -12.33 6.73 9.18
C ASP A 130 -13.06 7.97 9.70
N SER A 131 -14.00 7.74 10.62
CA SER A 131 -14.68 8.79 11.34
C SER A 131 -13.77 9.30 12.45
N THR A 132 -12.96 10.30 12.18
CA THR A 132 -12.37 11.08 13.26
C THR A 132 -13.47 11.93 13.92
N VAL A 133 -13.29 12.32 15.19
CA VAL A 133 -14.27 13.16 15.92
C VAL A 133 -14.58 14.44 15.13
N THR A 134 -13.61 15.01 14.44
CA THR A 134 -13.74 16.17 13.56
C THR A 134 -14.60 15.87 12.31
N THR A 135 -14.41 14.72 11.69
CA THR A 135 -15.22 14.27 10.54
C THR A 135 -16.66 13.98 10.95
N PHE A 136 -16.92 13.54 12.19
CA PHE A 136 -18.26 13.30 12.69
C PHE A 136 -19.10 14.57 12.77
N PHE A 137 -18.49 15.70 13.17
CA PHE A 137 -19.22 16.98 13.31
C PHE A 137 -19.26 17.81 12.01
N LYS A 138 -18.32 17.67 11.10
CA LYS A 138 -18.19 18.55 9.92
C LYS A 138 -18.33 17.85 8.57
N GLY A 139 -18.26 16.52 8.53
CA GLY A 139 -18.26 15.73 7.29
C GLY A 139 -16.93 15.79 6.54
N SER A 140 -16.50 14.65 5.99
CA SER A 140 -15.23 14.57 5.24
C SER A 140 -15.20 15.50 4.03
N GLY A 141 -16.37 15.72 3.39
CA GLY A 141 -16.49 16.59 2.23
C GLY A 141 -16.32 18.09 2.50
N ARG A 142 -16.33 18.53 3.76
CA ARG A 142 -16.11 19.94 4.13
C ARG A 142 -14.64 20.25 4.44
N GLU A 143 -13.88 19.24 4.83
CA GLU A 143 -12.50 19.41 5.30
C GLU A 143 -11.46 18.94 4.30
N ARG A 144 -11.83 18.01 3.38
CA ARG A 144 -10.89 17.41 2.44
C ARG A 144 -11.27 17.71 1.00
N THR A 145 -10.27 18.01 0.21
CA THR A 145 -10.40 18.07 -1.25
C THR A 145 -10.69 16.67 -1.80
N LYS A 146 -11.15 16.59 -3.06
CA LYS A 146 -11.32 15.32 -3.76
C LYS A 146 -10.05 14.48 -3.72
N GLN A 147 -8.90 15.10 -4.03
CA GLN A 147 -7.62 14.40 -4.06
C GLN A 147 -7.23 13.87 -2.68
N GLU A 148 -7.36 14.66 -1.63
CA GLU A 148 -7.07 14.20 -0.25
C GLU A 148 -7.97 13.03 0.18
N GLN A 149 -9.21 12.97 -0.30
CA GLN A 149 -10.08 11.81 -0.05
C GLN A 149 -9.60 10.57 -0.80
N MET A 150 -9.23 10.72 -2.09
CA MET A 150 -8.69 9.64 -2.91
C MET A 150 -7.38 9.11 -2.32
N ASP A 151 -6.46 10.00 -1.94
CA ASP A 151 -5.18 9.65 -1.34
C ASP A 151 -5.37 8.90 0.00
N GLY A 152 -6.27 9.40 0.86
CA GLY A 152 -6.56 8.76 2.14
C GLY A 152 -7.18 7.37 1.99
N LEU A 153 -8.14 7.20 1.06
CA LEU A 153 -8.72 5.88 0.76
C LEU A 153 -7.67 4.93 0.18
N THR A 154 -6.85 5.43 -0.72
CA THR A 154 -5.77 4.64 -1.32
C THR A 154 -4.75 4.21 -0.26
N ALA A 155 -4.31 5.11 0.61
CA ALA A 155 -3.39 4.77 1.69
C ALA A 155 -3.95 3.66 2.59
N ASN A 156 -5.21 3.78 3.03
CA ASN A 156 -5.88 2.77 3.85
C ASN A 156 -6.06 1.43 3.12
N ALA A 157 -6.30 1.46 1.80
CA ALA A 157 -6.37 0.25 0.99
C ALA A 157 -5.01 -0.45 0.88
N LEU A 158 -3.94 0.32 0.73
CA LEU A 158 -2.59 -0.23 0.68
C LEU A 158 -2.10 -0.71 2.05
N ASP A 159 -2.61 -0.16 3.17
CA ASP A 159 -2.38 -0.71 4.51
C ASP A 159 -2.95 -2.13 4.60
N GLN A 160 -4.22 -2.31 4.21
CA GLN A 160 -4.85 -3.64 4.19
C GLN A 160 -4.17 -4.59 3.20
N LEU A 161 -3.72 -4.09 2.04
CA LEU A 161 -2.94 -4.87 1.08
C LEU A 161 -1.63 -5.34 1.70
N GLY A 162 -0.89 -4.47 2.38
CA GLY A 162 0.36 -4.80 3.05
C GLY A 162 0.18 -5.86 4.13
N ASP A 163 -0.84 -5.69 4.99
CA ASP A 163 -1.19 -6.66 6.03
C ASP A 163 -1.52 -8.04 5.42
N TRP A 164 -2.30 -8.08 4.34
CA TRP A 164 -2.64 -9.32 3.65
C TRP A 164 -1.43 -9.97 2.97
N LEU A 165 -0.57 -9.22 2.30
CA LEU A 165 0.65 -9.76 1.69
C LEU A 165 1.59 -10.35 2.74
N GLN A 166 1.73 -9.70 3.89
CA GLN A 166 2.51 -10.22 5.00
C GLN A 166 1.92 -11.51 5.58
N GLU A 167 0.60 -11.56 5.75
CA GLU A 167 -0.10 -12.78 6.18
C GLU A 167 0.15 -13.94 5.20
N ARG A 168 0.01 -13.70 3.89
CA ARG A 168 0.26 -14.73 2.86
C ARG A 168 1.73 -15.15 2.79
N HIS A 169 2.66 -14.21 3.02
CA HIS A 169 4.08 -14.55 3.11
C HIS A 169 4.35 -15.49 4.31
N LEU A 170 3.81 -15.16 5.48
CA LEU A 170 4.05 -15.94 6.70
C LEU A 170 3.32 -17.29 6.71
N GLU A 171 2.11 -17.38 6.14
CA GLU A 171 1.29 -18.59 6.17
C GLU A 171 1.51 -19.50 4.97
N ASP A 172 1.68 -18.94 3.78
CA ASP A 172 1.72 -19.69 2.53
C ASP A 172 3.12 -19.65 1.87
N GLY A 173 4.07 -18.87 2.41
CA GLY A 173 5.43 -18.76 1.88
C GLY A 173 5.50 -18.07 0.51
N TRP A 174 4.57 -17.15 0.21
CA TRP A 174 4.45 -16.56 -1.14
C TRP A 174 5.73 -15.94 -1.66
N PHE A 175 6.49 -15.33 -0.81
CA PHE A 175 7.70 -14.57 -1.18
C PHE A 175 8.97 -15.26 -0.66
N ASP A 176 8.89 -16.54 -0.33
CA ASP A 176 10.07 -17.32 0.00
C ASP A 176 10.87 -17.59 -1.28
N ARG A 177 12.18 -17.64 -1.13
CA ARG A 177 13.03 -18.04 -2.26
C ARG A 177 12.66 -19.45 -2.70
N ASP A 178 12.27 -19.60 -3.96
CA ASP A 178 12.08 -20.93 -4.55
C ASP A 178 13.45 -21.65 -4.57
N PRO A 179 13.63 -22.78 -3.86
CA PRO A 179 14.88 -23.53 -3.87
C PRO A 179 15.25 -24.03 -5.28
N GLY A 180 14.32 -23.99 -6.26
CA GLY A 180 14.59 -24.31 -7.66
C GLY A 180 15.18 -23.15 -8.48
N THR A 181 15.15 -21.91 -7.99
CA THR A 181 15.73 -20.74 -8.66
C THR A 181 17.17 -20.43 -8.24
N VAL A 182 17.80 -21.25 -7.41
CA VAL A 182 19.24 -21.26 -7.29
C VAL A 182 19.79 -21.78 -8.61
N ILE A 183 19.72 -20.95 -9.65
CA ILE A 183 20.45 -21.19 -10.87
C ILE A 183 21.91 -21.25 -10.46
N ASP A 184 22.47 -22.38 -10.70
CA ASP A 184 23.85 -22.77 -10.74
C ASP A 184 24.81 -21.63 -11.19
N GLU A 185 24.92 -20.58 -10.39
CA GLU A 185 25.99 -19.59 -10.53
C GLU A 185 27.34 -20.27 -10.30
N ALA A 186 27.34 -21.46 -9.70
CA ALA A 186 28.49 -22.35 -9.57
C ALA A 186 28.80 -23.12 -10.86
N ALA A 187 27.88 -23.21 -11.84
CA ALA A 187 28.10 -23.85 -13.13
C ALA A 187 28.64 -22.90 -14.20
N ALA A 188 28.67 -21.59 -13.97
CA ALA A 188 29.42 -20.64 -14.78
C ALA A 188 30.91 -20.68 -14.36
N GLY A 189 31.54 -21.81 -14.57
CA GLY A 189 32.99 -21.91 -14.47
C GLY A 189 33.66 -20.91 -15.41
N PRO A 190 34.87 -20.43 -15.10
CA PRO A 190 35.55 -19.38 -15.85
C PRO A 190 35.68 -19.81 -17.31
N ALA A 191 35.07 -19.02 -18.18
CA ALA A 191 35.15 -19.21 -19.63
C ALA A 191 36.61 -19.26 -20.09
N GLY A 192 36.97 -20.44 -20.54
CA GLY A 192 38.02 -20.73 -21.51
C GLY A 192 39.28 -19.90 -21.50
N ALA A 193 40.31 -20.44 -20.88
CA ALA A 193 41.68 -20.17 -21.32
C ALA A 193 41.82 -20.69 -22.77
N VAL A 194 41.97 -19.78 -23.72
CA VAL A 194 42.38 -20.08 -25.10
C VAL A 194 43.82 -20.54 -25.04
N PRO A 195 44.21 -21.76 -25.55
CA PRO A 195 45.59 -22.11 -25.70
C PRO A 195 46.21 -21.32 -26.85
N ALA A 196 47.33 -20.68 -26.58
CA ALA A 196 48.19 -20.08 -27.61
C ALA A 196 48.93 -21.19 -28.35
N GLU A 197 48.85 -21.21 -29.64
CA GLU A 197 49.83 -21.72 -30.62
C GLU A 197 50.36 -20.57 -31.46
#